data_242e1db211f879c690ddff64606dc8e6
#
_entry.id   242e1db211f879c690ddff64606dc8e6
#
_cell.length_a   1.000
_cell.length_b   1.000
_cell.length_c   1.000
_cell.angle_alpha   90.00
_cell.angle_beta   90.00
_cell.angle_gamma   90.00
#
_symmetry.space_group_name_H-M   'P 1'
#
loop_
_entity.id
_entity.type
_entity.pdbx_description
1 polymer ?
#
loop_
_entity_poly.entity_id
_entity_poly.type
_entity_poly.pdbx_seq_one_letter_code
_entity_poly.pdbx_strand_id
1 'polypeptide(L)'
;MLMRIILTIVATIASIIGALTGVGGDIVLKTFYDLVNAGTVLEIGFYSTIMVFTMCIVAILKHMKSGFRFNLPFLISISVGSIVGGYIGNELLNQAAKFIPENTVKLIQSVILFITLIYLTIYTRKSAKSNKKPNENWIGAFFLGLFLGSISIFLAIGGGPLNVSLLVIIFHFTMKQSTVYSIATVFFSQITKIISIITTAQYAQFDMKMVPLLIIASIIGAYIGTVWNEKISSAKLEGLYTIFMILITAITGFNVVRFI
;
A
#
# COMPACT_ATOMS: atom_id res chain seq x y z
N MET A 1 -26.17 -7.49 -0.06
CA MET A 1 -26.01 -7.06 1.34
C MET A 1 -24.85 -7.80 2.00
N LEU A 2 -24.83 -9.13 2.00
CA LEU A 2 -23.76 -9.95 2.62
C LEU A 2 -22.35 -9.56 2.13
N MET A 3 -22.15 -9.45 0.83
CA MET A 3 -20.84 -9.08 0.24
C MET A 3 -20.33 -7.73 0.77
N ARG A 4 -21.19 -6.71 0.91
CA ARG A 4 -20.80 -5.41 1.47
C ARG A 4 -20.33 -5.52 2.91
N ILE A 5 -20.99 -6.34 3.73
CA ILE A 5 -20.60 -6.58 5.13
C ILE A 5 -19.23 -7.26 5.17
N ILE A 6 -19.01 -8.30 4.38
CA ILE A 6 -17.73 -9.02 4.30
C ILE A 6 -16.62 -8.05 3.88
N LEU A 7 -16.84 -7.26 2.84
CA LEU A 7 -15.86 -6.29 2.35
C LEU A 7 -15.54 -5.20 3.40
N THR A 8 -16.55 -4.76 4.17
CA THR A 8 -16.32 -3.79 5.26
C THR A 8 -15.45 -4.40 6.37
N ILE A 9 -15.70 -5.66 6.75
CA ILE A 9 -14.87 -6.38 7.72
C ILE A 9 -13.44 -6.54 7.20
N VAL A 10 -13.28 -6.99 5.96
CA VAL A 10 -11.97 -7.14 5.32
C VAL A 10 -11.24 -5.80 5.24
N ALA A 11 -11.93 -4.71 4.87
CA ALA A 11 -11.35 -3.37 4.83
C ALA A 11 -10.91 -2.88 6.22
N THR A 12 -11.67 -3.21 7.28
CA THR A 12 -11.27 -2.88 8.66
C THR A 12 -9.98 -3.61 9.04
N ILE A 13 -9.94 -4.93 8.83
CA ILE A 13 -8.73 -5.75 9.11
C ILE A 13 -7.55 -5.28 8.27
N ALA A 14 -7.77 -5.02 6.98
CA ALA A 14 -6.77 -4.51 6.06
C ALA A 14 -6.20 -3.16 6.53
N SER A 15 -7.05 -2.26 7.01
CA SER A 15 -6.62 -0.95 7.52
C SER A 15 -5.89 -1.07 8.86
N ILE A 16 -6.27 -2.02 9.74
CA ILE A 16 -5.50 -2.31 10.97
C ILE A 16 -4.09 -2.76 10.60
N ILE A 17 -3.97 -3.76 9.73
CA ILE A 17 -2.68 -4.31 9.32
C ILE A 17 -1.86 -3.24 8.58
N GLY A 18 -2.48 -2.50 7.68
CA GLY A 18 -1.84 -1.44 6.90
C GLY A 18 -1.25 -0.33 7.77
N ALA A 19 -2.01 0.18 8.73
CA ALA A 19 -1.56 1.23 9.64
C ALA A 19 -0.55 0.70 10.68
N LEU A 20 -0.68 -0.56 11.10
CA LEU A 20 0.25 -1.20 12.02
C LEU A 20 1.63 -1.41 11.39
N THR A 21 1.67 -1.93 10.17
CA THR A 21 2.91 -2.38 9.52
C THR A 21 3.45 -1.41 8.47
N GLY A 22 2.67 -0.43 8.04
CA GLY A 22 3.00 0.46 6.93
C GLY A 22 2.85 -0.18 5.53
N VAL A 23 2.33 -1.41 5.50
CA VAL A 23 2.21 -2.19 4.24
C VAL A 23 1.10 -1.65 3.33
N GLY A 24 0.19 -0.82 3.85
CA GLY A 24 -1.03 -0.44 3.12
C GLY A 24 -2.09 -1.56 3.18
N GLY A 25 -3.31 -1.18 3.44
CA GLY A 25 -4.40 -2.16 3.55
C GLY A 25 -4.90 -2.68 2.19
N ASP A 26 -4.51 -2.03 1.11
CA ASP A 26 -4.94 -2.33 -0.24
C ASP A 26 -4.44 -3.69 -0.77
N ILE A 27 -3.23 -4.10 -0.39
CA ILE A 27 -2.74 -5.44 -0.77
C ILE A 27 -3.64 -6.54 -0.18
N VAL A 28 -4.13 -6.36 1.04
CA VAL A 28 -5.06 -7.30 1.68
C VAL A 28 -6.40 -7.29 0.93
N LEU A 29 -6.91 -6.10 0.64
CA LEU A 29 -8.17 -5.94 -0.07
C LEU A 29 -8.06 -6.54 -1.47
N LYS A 30 -7.03 -6.19 -2.25
CA LYS A 30 -6.78 -6.74 -3.59
C LYS A 30 -6.68 -8.26 -3.55
N THR A 31 -5.84 -8.80 -2.67
CA THR A 31 -5.62 -10.23 -2.57
C THR A 31 -6.92 -10.98 -2.23
N PHE A 32 -7.77 -10.39 -1.38
CA PHE A 32 -9.09 -10.95 -1.07
C PHE A 32 -10.02 -10.92 -2.29
N TYR A 33 -10.11 -9.79 -3.01
CA TYR A 33 -10.93 -9.68 -4.22
C TYR A 33 -10.49 -10.69 -5.29
N ASP A 34 -9.17 -10.82 -5.49
CA ASP A 34 -8.61 -11.79 -6.43
C ASP A 34 -8.94 -13.24 -6.01
N LEU A 35 -8.87 -13.54 -4.69
CA LEU A 35 -9.18 -14.86 -4.14
C LEU A 35 -10.65 -15.25 -4.39
N VAL A 36 -11.59 -14.33 -4.16
CA VAL A 36 -13.01 -14.57 -4.38
C VAL A 36 -13.45 -14.33 -5.84
N ASN A 37 -12.52 -13.91 -6.70
CA ASN A 37 -12.75 -13.53 -8.10
C ASN A 37 -13.89 -12.53 -8.25
N ALA A 38 -13.95 -11.55 -7.36
CA ALA A 38 -14.97 -10.50 -7.36
C ALA A 38 -14.37 -9.17 -7.85
N GLY A 39 -15.16 -8.41 -8.62
CA GLY A 39 -14.80 -7.09 -9.10
C GLY A 39 -13.72 -7.05 -10.19
N THR A 40 -13.69 -5.93 -10.90
CA THR A 40 -12.68 -5.64 -11.92
C THR A 40 -11.42 -5.04 -11.30
N VAL A 41 -10.30 -5.05 -12.03
CA VAL A 41 -9.04 -4.41 -11.58
C VAL A 41 -9.25 -2.93 -11.26
N LEU A 42 -10.08 -2.23 -12.05
CA LEU A 42 -10.39 -0.81 -11.84
C LEU A 42 -11.27 -0.60 -10.60
N GLU A 43 -12.26 -1.47 -10.38
CA GLU A 43 -13.12 -1.43 -9.20
C GLU A 43 -12.33 -1.67 -7.91
N ILE A 44 -11.49 -2.71 -7.89
CA ILE A 44 -10.58 -3.01 -6.78
C ILE A 44 -9.67 -1.80 -6.54
N GLY A 45 -9.11 -1.25 -7.61
CA GLY A 45 -8.28 -0.06 -7.56
C GLY A 45 -9.00 1.16 -6.98
N PHE A 46 -10.28 1.37 -7.29
CA PHE A 46 -11.09 2.46 -6.76
C PHE A 46 -11.33 2.30 -5.25
N TYR A 47 -11.86 1.15 -4.83
CA TYR A 47 -12.16 0.91 -3.41
C TYR A 47 -10.90 0.92 -2.54
N SER A 48 -9.81 0.32 -3.02
CA SER A 48 -8.54 0.34 -2.30
C SER A 48 -7.98 1.76 -2.16
N THR A 49 -8.11 2.60 -3.18
CA THR A 49 -7.70 4.00 -3.13
C THR A 49 -8.43 4.77 -2.03
N ILE A 50 -9.77 4.68 -1.96
CA ILE A 50 -10.57 5.34 -0.93
C ILE A 50 -10.17 4.85 0.47
N MET A 51 -10.08 3.53 0.64
CA MET A 51 -9.72 2.90 1.90
C MET A 51 -8.33 3.35 2.38
N VAL A 52 -7.32 3.25 1.53
CA VAL A 52 -5.93 3.54 1.89
C VAL A 52 -5.70 5.02 2.09
N PHE A 53 -6.28 5.87 1.27
CA PHE A 53 -6.18 7.32 1.45
C PHE A 53 -6.73 7.75 2.81
N THR A 54 -7.92 7.24 3.18
CA THR A 54 -8.53 7.51 4.49
C THR A 54 -7.66 6.98 5.63
N MET A 55 -7.17 5.74 5.50
CA MET A 55 -6.25 5.12 6.46
C MET A 55 -5.00 5.97 6.67
N CYS A 56 -4.38 6.46 5.60
CA CYS A 56 -3.17 7.28 5.66
C CYS A 56 -3.41 8.60 6.40
N ILE A 57 -4.52 9.30 6.15
CA ILE A 57 -4.87 10.53 6.86
C ILE A 57 -4.90 10.28 8.37
N VAL A 58 -5.65 9.27 8.80
CA VAL A 58 -5.79 8.94 10.23
C VAL A 58 -4.46 8.56 10.85
N ALA A 59 -3.68 7.71 10.17
CA ALA A 59 -2.39 7.24 10.67
C ALA A 59 -1.35 8.37 10.76
N ILE A 60 -1.21 9.22 9.73
CA ILE A 60 -0.30 10.36 9.73
C ILE A 60 -0.65 11.34 10.88
N LEU A 61 -1.92 11.72 11.00
CA LEU A 61 -2.36 12.63 12.05
C LEU A 61 -2.09 12.06 13.45
N LYS A 62 -2.29 10.74 13.61
CA LYS A 62 -2.03 10.09 14.90
C LYS A 62 -0.54 10.04 15.22
N HIS A 63 0.33 9.63 14.28
CA HIS A 63 1.77 9.62 14.46
C HIS A 63 2.34 11.02 14.76
N MET A 64 1.86 12.06 14.08
CA MET A 64 2.25 13.45 14.36
C MET A 64 1.85 13.87 15.79
N LYS A 65 0.64 13.53 16.22
CA LYS A 65 0.19 13.80 17.61
C LYS A 65 1.01 13.03 18.65
N SER A 66 1.54 11.87 18.30
CA SER A 66 2.42 11.07 19.18
C SER A 66 3.89 11.53 19.16
N GLY A 67 4.20 12.64 18.49
CA GLY A 67 5.52 13.27 18.52
C GLY A 67 6.48 12.79 17.43
N PHE A 68 6.03 12.02 16.43
CA PHE A 68 6.90 11.67 15.29
C PHE A 68 7.22 12.93 14.49
N ARG A 69 8.50 13.17 14.23
CA ARG A 69 8.98 14.30 13.44
C ARG A 69 9.56 13.80 12.13
N PHE A 70 8.98 14.25 11.02
CA PHE A 70 9.50 13.98 9.69
C PHE A 70 10.75 14.83 9.40
N ASN A 71 11.74 14.22 8.72
CA ASN A 71 12.73 15.00 7.99
C ASN A 71 12.05 15.60 6.76
N LEU A 72 11.80 16.92 6.77
CA LEU A 72 11.01 17.59 5.73
C LEU A 72 11.64 17.48 4.33
N PRO A 73 12.96 17.72 4.11
CA PRO A 73 13.58 17.55 2.81
C PRO A 73 13.37 16.15 2.23
N PHE A 74 13.57 15.11 3.04
CA PHE A 74 13.36 13.72 2.64
C PHE A 74 11.88 13.45 2.31
N LEU A 75 10.97 13.89 3.19
CA LEU A 75 9.52 13.70 3.02
C LEU A 75 9.03 14.39 1.74
N ILE A 76 9.40 15.64 1.51
CA ILE A 76 9.00 16.39 0.31
C ILE A 76 9.51 15.69 -0.94
N SER A 77 10.79 15.29 -0.97
CA SER A 77 11.37 14.61 -2.12
C SER A 77 10.68 13.30 -2.46
N ILE A 78 10.48 12.41 -1.48
CA ILE A 78 9.80 11.13 -1.72
C ILE A 78 8.33 11.34 -2.10
N SER A 79 7.69 12.36 -1.56
CA SER A 79 6.29 12.71 -1.85
C SER A 79 6.13 13.21 -3.28
N VAL A 80 6.96 14.15 -3.71
CA VAL A 80 6.95 14.66 -5.10
C VAL A 80 7.24 13.52 -6.07
N GLY A 81 8.26 12.69 -5.78
CA GLY A 81 8.55 11.51 -6.56
C GLY A 81 7.34 10.57 -6.65
N SER A 82 6.65 10.30 -5.54
CA SER A 82 5.51 9.38 -5.53
C SER A 82 4.26 9.94 -6.21
N ILE A 83 4.05 11.26 -6.22
CA ILE A 83 2.98 11.91 -7.00
C ILE A 83 3.23 11.71 -8.50
N VAL A 84 4.44 12.04 -8.97
CA VAL A 84 4.82 11.87 -10.38
C VAL A 84 4.76 10.39 -10.79
N GLY A 85 5.33 9.52 -9.96
CA GLY A 85 5.26 8.07 -10.15
C GLY A 85 3.84 7.55 -10.15
N GLY A 86 3.01 8.02 -9.22
CA GLY A 86 1.60 7.64 -9.15
C GLY A 86 0.82 7.99 -10.42
N TYR A 87 1.11 9.14 -11.03
CA TYR A 87 0.53 9.52 -12.33
C TYR A 87 0.95 8.54 -13.43
N ILE A 88 2.25 8.22 -13.52
CA ILE A 88 2.78 7.26 -14.50
C ILE A 88 2.14 5.88 -14.29
N GLY A 89 2.11 5.39 -13.04
CA GLY A 89 1.54 4.09 -12.71
C GLY A 89 0.04 3.99 -13.00
N ASN A 90 -0.70 5.08 -12.75
CA ASN A 90 -2.13 5.15 -13.06
C ASN A 90 -2.39 5.12 -14.57
N GLU A 91 -1.60 5.85 -15.35
CA GLU A 91 -1.71 5.82 -16.81
C GLU A 91 -1.38 4.43 -17.37
N LEU A 92 -0.31 3.79 -16.88
CA LEU A 92 0.03 2.42 -17.25
C LEU A 92 -1.10 1.42 -16.90
N LEU A 93 -1.72 1.57 -15.73
CA LEU A 93 -2.85 0.72 -15.34
C LEU A 93 -4.06 0.92 -16.25
N ASN A 94 -4.42 2.17 -16.54
CA ASN A 94 -5.53 2.50 -17.42
C ASN A 94 -5.30 1.97 -18.84
N GLN A 95 -4.09 2.11 -19.38
CA GLN A 95 -3.71 1.57 -20.69
C GLN A 95 -3.79 0.03 -20.69
N ALA A 96 -3.22 -0.61 -19.67
CA ALA A 96 -3.30 -2.06 -19.54
C ALA A 96 -4.76 -2.54 -19.46
N ALA A 97 -5.59 -1.91 -18.64
CA ALA A 97 -6.99 -2.27 -18.50
C ALA A 97 -7.83 -2.05 -19.78
N LYS A 98 -7.38 -1.15 -20.68
CA LYS A 98 -8.06 -0.84 -21.93
C LYS A 98 -7.70 -1.82 -23.07
N PHE A 99 -6.44 -2.24 -23.15
CA PHE A 99 -5.92 -3.00 -24.31
C PHE A 99 -5.65 -4.47 -24.03
N ILE A 100 -5.60 -4.88 -22.78
CA ILE A 100 -5.25 -6.25 -22.36
C ILE A 100 -6.45 -6.88 -21.65
N PRO A 101 -6.77 -8.17 -21.91
CA PRO A 101 -7.82 -8.88 -21.18
C PRO A 101 -7.59 -8.84 -19.66
N GLU A 102 -8.66 -8.67 -18.91
CA GLU A 102 -8.59 -8.45 -17.46
C GLU A 102 -7.84 -9.55 -16.71
N ASN A 103 -8.08 -10.82 -17.07
CA ASN A 103 -7.38 -11.96 -16.45
C ASN A 103 -5.87 -11.90 -16.71
N THR A 104 -5.46 -11.44 -17.90
CA THR A 104 -4.04 -11.26 -18.24
C THR A 104 -3.42 -10.13 -17.42
N VAL A 105 -4.14 -9.02 -17.21
CA VAL A 105 -3.67 -7.93 -16.34
C VAL A 105 -3.50 -8.43 -14.90
N LYS A 106 -4.49 -9.16 -14.36
CA LYS A 106 -4.44 -9.76 -13.02
C LYS A 106 -3.26 -10.74 -12.89
N LEU A 107 -3.02 -11.56 -13.92
CA LEU A 107 -1.88 -12.49 -13.95
C LEU A 107 -0.55 -11.74 -13.90
N ILE A 108 -0.35 -10.74 -14.78
CA ILE A 108 0.88 -9.94 -14.83
C ILE A 108 1.14 -9.27 -13.48
N GLN A 109 0.12 -8.62 -12.90
CA GLN A 109 0.22 -7.98 -11.59
C GLN A 109 0.58 -8.99 -10.49
N SER A 110 -0.06 -10.17 -10.49
CA SER A 110 0.18 -11.22 -9.49
C SER A 110 1.59 -11.81 -9.60
N VAL A 111 2.10 -12.05 -10.81
CA VAL A 111 3.46 -12.57 -11.04
C VAL A 111 4.50 -11.56 -10.58
N ILE A 112 4.37 -10.29 -10.99
CA ILE A 112 5.30 -9.23 -10.59
C ILE A 112 5.28 -9.08 -9.05
N LEU A 113 4.09 -9.07 -8.45
CA LEU A 113 3.92 -8.95 -7.02
C LEU A 113 4.56 -10.13 -6.28
N PHE A 114 4.31 -11.37 -6.73
CA PHE A 114 4.83 -12.59 -6.12
C PHE A 114 6.36 -12.59 -6.07
N ILE A 115 7.00 -12.33 -7.22
CA ILE A 115 8.46 -12.26 -7.31
C ILE A 115 9.02 -11.15 -6.39
N THR A 116 8.39 -9.98 -6.43
CA THR A 116 8.80 -8.84 -5.62
C THR A 116 8.66 -9.12 -4.12
N LEU A 117 7.55 -9.74 -3.68
CA LEU A 117 7.33 -10.07 -2.26
C LEU A 117 8.35 -11.08 -1.74
N ILE A 118 8.72 -12.11 -2.53
CA ILE A 118 9.77 -13.06 -2.16
C ILE A 118 11.09 -12.32 -1.96
N TYR A 119 11.50 -11.53 -2.94
CA TYR A 119 12.75 -10.77 -2.88
C TYR A 119 12.79 -9.87 -1.64
N LEU A 120 11.75 -9.07 -1.45
CA LEU A 120 11.68 -8.12 -0.34
C LEU A 120 11.65 -8.81 1.02
N THR A 121 10.92 -9.92 1.17
CA THR A 121 10.86 -10.67 2.43
C THR A 121 12.25 -11.13 2.88
N ILE A 122 13.05 -11.65 1.95
CA ILE A 122 14.41 -12.13 2.24
C ILE A 122 15.34 -10.96 2.60
N TYR A 123 15.35 -9.91 1.78
CA TYR A 123 16.29 -8.80 1.91
C TYR A 123 15.95 -7.84 3.04
N THR A 124 14.67 -7.57 3.33
CA THR A 124 14.25 -6.71 4.44
C THR A 124 14.70 -7.28 5.78
N ARG A 125 14.50 -8.57 6.01
CA ARG A 125 14.92 -9.25 7.24
C ARG A 125 16.44 -9.21 7.44
N LYS A 126 17.21 -9.30 6.36
CA LYS A 126 18.67 -9.17 6.42
C LYS A 126 19.10 -7.74 6.72
N SER A 127 18.46 -6.76 6.11
CA SER A 127 18.79 -5.34 6.23
C SER A 127 18.34 -4.74 7.58
N ALA A 128 17.19 -5.15 8.11
CA ALA A 128 16.67 -4.68 9.39
C ALA A 128 17.60 -4.99 10.58
N LYS A 129 18.45 -6.02 10.46
CA LYS A 129 19.49 -6.38 11.45
C LYS A 129 20.79 -5.60 11.28
N SER A 130 20.90 -4.73 10.29
CA SER A 130 22.10 -3.94 10.02
C SER A 130 22.19 -2.77 10.99
N ASN A 131 23.35 -2.56 11.62
CA ASN A 131 23.63 -1.43 12.51
C ASN A 131 24.03 -0.15 11.74
N LYS A 132 23.72 -0.05 10.46
CA LYS A 132 24.00 1.14 9.67
C LYS A 132 23.12 2.31 10.10
N LYS A 133 23.68 3.52 10.08
CA LYS A 133 22.93 4.74 10.37
C LYS A 133 21.93 5.03 9.23
N PRO A 134 20.75 5.59 9.56
CA PRO A 134 19.80 6.05 8.55
C PRO A 134 20.46 7.03 7.57
N ASN A 135 20.22 6.83 6.28
CA ASN A 135 20.68 7.70 5.21
C ASN A 135 19.49 8.47 4.64
N GLU A 136 19.40 9.77 4.92
CA GLU A 136 18.29 10.62 4.50
C GLU A 136 18.61 11.39 3.22
N ASN A 137 19.19 10.72 2.21
CA ASN A 137 19.50 11.33 0.92
C ASN A 137 18.20 11.70 0.17
N TRP A 138 17.92 12.97 0.05
CA TRP A 138 16.72 13.49 -0.59
C TRP A 138 16.65 13.21 -2.09
N ILE A 139 17.79 13.15 -2.82
CA ILE A 139 17.80 12.80 -4.25
C ILE A 139 17.41 11.34 -4.44
N GLY A 140 18.01 10.44 -3.64
CA GLY A 140 17.62 9.04 -3.63
C GLY A 140 16.13 8.83 -3.23
N ALA A 141 15.63 9.66 -2.31
CA ALA A 141 14.23 9.64 -1.90
C ALA A 141 13.28 10.00 -3.06
N PHE A 142 13.63 10.98 -3.90
CA PHE A 142 12.85 11.34 -5.09
C PHE A 142 12.72 10.17 -6.06
N PHE A 143 13.84 9.56 -6.44
CA PHE A 143 13.83 8.43 -7.38
C PHE A 143 13.15 7.19 -6.79
N LEU A 144 13.33 6.93 -5.49
CA LEU A 144 12.59 5.87 -4.82
C LEU A 144 11.08 6.17 -4.82
N GLY A 145 10.68 7.40 -4.50
CA GLY A 145 9.28 7.82 -4.54
C GLY A 145 8.66 7.63 -5.93
N LEU A 146 9.37 8.05 -6.97
CA LEU A 146 8.94 7.89 -8.36
C LEU A 146 8.72 6.40 -8.72
N PHE A 147 9.67 5.54 -8.39
CA PHE A 147 9.55 4.10 -8.61
C PHE A 147 8.39 3.50 -7.81
N LEU A 148 8.33 3.81 -6.50
CA LEU A 148 7.30 3.30 -5.61
C LEU A 148 5.89 3.76 -6.00
N GLY A 149 5.74 5.04 -6.34
CA GLY A 149 4.48 5.58 -6.82
C GLY A 149 3.99 4.86 -8.07
N SER A 150 4.89 4.69 -9.06
CA SER A 150 4.54 4.03 -10.33
C SER A 150 4.12 2.59 -10.13
N ILE A 151 4.95 1.79 -9.44
CA ILE A 151 4.69 0.35 -9.30
C ILE A 151 3.51 0.07 -8.39
N SER A 152 3.31 0.90 -7.37
CA SER A 152 2.23 0.73 -6.40
C SER A 152 0.85 0.90 -7.02
N ILE A 153 0.70 1.95 -7.82
CA ILE A 153 -0.56 2.23 -8.50
C ILE A 153 -0.79 1.22 -9.64
N PHE A 154 0.25 0.91 -10.42
CA PHE A 154 0.14 -0.09 -11.48
C PHE A 154 -0.28 -1.46 -10.95
N LEU A 155 0.31 -1.92 -9.85
CA LEU A 155 -0.05 -3.21 -9.24
C LEU A 155 -1.37 -3.15 -8.45
N ALA A 156 -1.99 -1.97 -8.31
CA ALA A 156 -3.18 -1.72 -7.50
C ALA A 156 -3.04 -2.19 -6.03
N ILE A 157 -1.83 -2.05 -5.46
CA ILE A 157 -1.49 -2.51 -4.09
C ILE A 157 -1.03 -1.39 -3.16
N GLY A 158 -1.12 -0.10 -3.59
CA GLY A 158 -0.72 1.08 -2.81
C GLY A 158 0.74 1.10 -2.33
N GLY A 159 1.51 0.10 -2.64
CA GLY A 159 2.96 0.07 -2.48
C GLY A 159 3.51 -0.19 -1.10
N GLY A 160 2.68 -0.34 -0.11
CA GLY A 160 3.14 -0.45 1.27
C GLY A 160 4.26 -1.46 1.53
N PRO A 161 4.17 -2.74 1.08
CA PRO A 161 5.24 -3.72 1.29
C PRO A 161 6.56 -3.29 0.66
N LEU A 162 6.49 -2.73 -0.57
CA LEU A 162 7.64 -2.22 -1.27
C LEU A 162 8.23 -1.01 -0.54
N ASN A 163 7.38 -0.06 -0.13
CA ASN A 163 7.80 1.15 0.53
C ASN A 163 8.56 0.85 1.82
N VAL A 164 7.97 0.07 2.74
CA VAL A 164 8.61 -0.30 4.01
C VAL A 164 9.93 -1.03 3.76
N SER A 165 9.91 -2.06 2.90
CA SER A 165 11.09 -2.84 2.59
C SER A 165 12.23 -2.00 2.01
N LEU A 166 11.94 -1.18 0.99
CA LEU A 166 12.97 -0.39 0.32
C LEU A 166 13.51 0.75 1.20
N LEU A 167 12.67 1.33 2.07
CA LEU A 167 13.15 2.28 3.08
C LEU A 167 14.11 1.62 4.07
N VAL A 168 13.83 0.38 4.51
CA VAL A 168 14.75 -0.38 5.36
C VAL A 168 16.04 -0.75 4.61
N ILE A 169 15.92 -1.23 3.37
CA ILE A 169 17.05 -1.75 2.58
C ILE A 169 17.97 -0.63 2.10
N ILE A 170 17.43 0.45 1.54
CA ILE A 170 18.19 1.50 0.88
C ILE A 170 18.60 2.59 1.87
N PHE A 171 17.67 3.03 2.72
CA PHE A 171 17.89 4.15 3.64
C PHE A 171 18.23 3.73 5.06
N HIS A 172 18.24 2.42 5.36
CA HIS A 172 18.55 1.84 6.66
C HIS A 172 17.67 2.39 7.80
N PHE A 173 16.44 2.78 7.48
CA PHE A 173 15.47 3.19 8.49
C PHE A 173 15.08 2.02 9.39
N THR A 174 14.75 2.32 10.64
CA THR A 174 14.11 1.33 11.52
C THR A 174 12.72 0.95 10.97
N MET A 175 12.21 -0.23 11.36
CA MET A 175 10.87 -0.64 10.93
C MET A 175 9.80 0.40 11.27
N LYS A 176 9.87 1.05 12.45
CA LYS A 176 8.93 2.11 12.82
C LYS A 176 9.03 3.34 11.91
N GLN A 177 10.24 3.82 11.66
CA GLN A 177 10.46 4.94 10.75
C GLN A 177 9.96 4.60 9.33
N SER A 178 10.34 3.43 8.83
CA SER A 178 9.90 2.95 7.50
C SER A 178 8.39 2.85 7.39
N THR A 179 7.70 2.38 8.43
CA THR A 179 6.23 2.36 8.49
C THR A 179 5.63 3.75 8.30
N VAL A 180 6.10 4.74 9.07
CA VAL A 180 5.53 6.10 9.02
C VAL A 180 5.84 6.79 7.69
N TYR A 181 7.06 6.68 7.19
CA TYR A 181 7.42 7.22 5.86
C TYR A 181 6.71 6.49 4.72
N SER A 182 6.51 5.17 4.83
CA SER A 182 5.72 4.39 3.88
C SER A 182 4.28 4.92 3.79
N ILE A 183 3.61 5.09 4.93
CA ILE A 183 2.24 5.62 4.99
C ILE A 183 2.17 7.02 4.33
N ALA A 184 3.16 7.88 4.59
CA ALA A 184 3.22 9.20 3.97
C ALA A 184 3.45 9.11 2.45
N THR A 185 4.35 8.26 1.98
CA THR A 185 4.60 8.05 0.54
C THR A 185 3.36 7.53 -0.18
N VAL A 186 2.68 6.54 0.42
CA VAL A 186 1.42 6.01 -0.10
C VAL A 186 0.35 7.08 -0.17
N PHE A 187 0.19 7.89 0.88
CA PHE A 187 -0.76 8.99 0.90
C PHE A 187 -0.61 9.90 -0.32
N PHE A 188 0.61 10.34 -0.61
CA PHE A 188 0.87 11.24 -1.73
C PHE A 188 0.65 10.59 -3.10
N SER A 189 1.01 9.32 -3.26
CA SER A 189 0.72 8.60 -4.51
C SER A 189 -0.78 8.40 -4.74
N GLN A 190 -1.57 8.19 -3.68
CA GLN A 190 -3.02 8.03 -3.78
C GLN A 190 -3.74 9.34 -4.16
N ILE A 191 -3.17 10.50 -3.86
CA ILE A 191 -3.72 11.81 -4.29
C ILE A 191 -3.86 11.83 -5.81
N THR A 192 -2.82 11.41 -6.54
CA THR A 192 -2.84 11.38 -8.01
C THR A 192 -3.96 10.50 -8.54
N LYS A 193 -4.16 9.33 -7.92
CA LYS A 193 -5.21 8.41 -8.33
C LYS A 193 -6.61 8.94 -8.03
N ILE A 194 -6.81 9.58 -6.88
CA ILE A 194 -8.08 10.25 -6.54
C ILE A 194 -8.39 11.35 -7.55
N ILE A 195 -7.42 12.19 -7.89
CA ILE A 195 -7.60 13.24 -8.89
C ILE A 195 -8.00 12.62 -10.23
N SER A 196 -7.31 11.57 -10.67
CA SER A 196 -7.64 10.86 -11.91
C SER A 196 -9.07 10.30 -11.89
N ILE A 197 -9.48 9.64 -10.80
CA ILE A 197 -10.84 9.09 -10.65
C ILE A 197 -11.91 10.18 -10.74
N ILE A 198 -11.67 11.34 -10.13
CA ILE A 198 -12.60 12.47 -10.14
C ILE A 198 -12.68 13.10 -11.53
N THR A 199 -11.53 13.38 -12.17
CA THR A 199 -11.47 14.06 -13.46
C THR A 199 -12.02 13.21 -14.62
N THR A 200 -11.88 11.90 -14.54
CA THR A 200 -12.37 10.95 -15.56
C THR A 200 -13.78 10.41 -15.27
N ALA A 201 -14.38 10.85 -14.14
CA ALA A 201 -15.69 10.37 -13.68
C ALA A 201 -15.81 8.84 -13.58
N GLN A 202 -14.69 8.12 -13.40
CA GLN A 202 -14.66 6.66 -13.27
C GLN A 202 -15.52 6.16 -12.10
N TYR A 203 -15.68 6.99 -11.05
CA TYR A 203 -16.50 6.66 -9.89
C TYR A 203 -17.97 6.34 -10.24
N ALA A 204 -18.49 6.88 -11.36
CA ALA A 204 -19.88 6.64 -11.78
C ALA A 204 -20.15 5.18 -12.19
N GLN A 205 -19.12 4.39 -12.43
CA GLN A 205 -19.22 2.98 -12.83
C GLN A 205 -19.29 2.02 -11.63
N PHE A 206 -19.04 2.52 -10.40
CA PHE A 206 -18.89 1.68 -9.23
C PHE A 206 -20.01 1.91 -8.19
N ASP A 207 -20.19 0.95 -7.29
CA ASP A 207 -21.19 1.06 -6.22
C ASP A 207 -20.76 2.08 -5.15
N MET A 208 -21.22 3.31 -5.30
CA MET A 208 -20.92 4.41 -4.37
C MET A 208 -21.41 4.16 -2.93
N LYS A 209 -22.35 3.21 -2.71
CA LYS A 209 -22.81 2.85 -1.37
C LYS A 209 -21.74 2.13 -0.54
N MET A 210 -20.70 1.60 -1.20
CA MET A 210 -19.53 1.03 -0.52
C MET A 210 -18.61 2.09 0.08
N VAL A 211 -18.53 3.28 -0.53
CA VAL A 211 -17.57 4.32 -0.14
C VAL A 211 -17.71 4.74 1.32
N PRO A 212 -18.88 5.09 1.87
CA PRO A 212 -19.02 5.42 3.28
C PRO A 212 -18.61 4.28 4.22
N LEU A 213 -18.92 3.03 3.85
CA LEU A 213 -18.55 1.86 4.65
C LEU A 213 -17.03 1.67 4.70
N LEU A 214 -16.36 1.83 3.56
CA LEU A 214 -14.90 1.76 3.48
C LEU A 214 -14.22 2.89 4.26
N ILE A 215 -14.75 4.11 4.22
CA ILE A 215 -14.25 5.25 4.99
C ILE A 215 -14.33 4.95 6.50
N ILE A 216 -15.50 4.53 7.00
CA ILE A 216 -15.70 4.21 8.43
C ILE A 216 -14.78 3.05 8.85
N ALA A 217 -14.73 1.98 8.06
CA ALA A 217 -13.85 0.83 8.28
C ALA A 217 -12.38 1.25 8.38
N SER A 218 -11.96 2.13 7.46
CA SER A 218 -10.58 2.62 7.42
C SER A 218 -10.22 3.52 8.58
N ILE A 219 -11.13 4.39 9.02
CA ILE A 219 -10.92 5.25 10.20
C ILE A 219 -10.70 4.37 11.45
N ILE A 220 -11.61 3.42 11.69
CA ILE A 220 -11.54 2.53 12.85
C ILE A 220 -10.26 1.69 12.79
N GLY A 221 -10.02 1.03 11.64
CA GLY A 221 -8.85 0.17 11.45
C GLY A 221 -7.54 0.93 11.57
N ALA A 222 -7.42 2.09 10.94
CA ALA A 222 -6.22 2.91 11.01
C ALA A 222 -5.91 3.39 12.43
N TYR A 223 -6.91 3.83 13.16
CA TYR A 223 -6.72 4.25 14.54
C TYR A 223 -6.20 3.11 15.41
N ILE A 224 -6.82 1.93 15.37
CA ILE A 224 -6.40 0.75 16.12
C ILE A 224 -4.98 0.34 15.70
N GLY A 225 -4.71 0.20 14.39
CA GLY A 225 -3.41 -0.22 13.88
C GLY A 225 -2.28 0.74 14.27
N THR A 226 -2.51 2.06 14.19
CA THR A 226 -1.52 3.06 14.57
C THR A 226 -1.24 3.04 16.08
N VAL A 227 -2.27 2.94 16.92
CA VAL A 227 -2.09 2.81 18.39
C VAL A 227 -1.24 1.58 18.72
N TRP A 228 -1.46 0.46 18.03
CA TRP A 228 -0.65 -0.74 18.23
C TRP A 228 0.79 -0.54 17.75
N ASN A 229 0.98 0.11 16.59
CA ASN A 229 2.32 0.43 16.07
C ASN A 229 3.13 1.25 17.09
N GLU A 230 2.52 2.25 17.71
CA GLU A 230 3.18 3.08 18.72
C GLU A 230 3.63 2.29 19.96
N LYS A 231 2.83 1.30 20.39
CA LYS A 231 3.07 0.52 21.62
C LYS A 231 4.08 -0.61 21.44
N ILE A 232 4.21 -1.20 20.26
CA ILE A 232 5.11 -2.35 20.05
C ILE A 232 6.54 -1.89 19.72
N SER A 233 7.52 -2.75 20.00
CA SER A 233 8.92 -2.50 19.64
C SER A 233 9.19 -2.72 18.15
N SER A 234 10.22 -2.07 17.60
CA SER A 234 10.62 -2.29 16.18
C SER A 234 10.89 -3.76 15.86
N ALA A 235 11.47 -4.53 16.77
CA ALA A 235 11.73 -5.96 16.58
C ALA A 235 10.43 -6.79 16.49
N LYS A 236 9.44 -6.49 17.33
CA LYS A 236 8.11 -7.13 17.22
C LYS A 236 7.41 -6.74 15.94
N LEU A 237 7.52 -5.47 15.53
CA LEU A 237 6.96 -4.98 14.28
C LEU A 237 7.58 -5.68 13.06
N GLU A 238 8.91 -5.89 13.06
CA GLU A 238 9.62 -6.68 12.04
C GLU A 238 9.07 -8.11 11.95
N GLY A 239 8.86 -8.77 13.08
CA GLY A 239 8.27 -10.10 13.12
C GLY A 239 6.86 -10.16 12.52
N LEU A 240 5.99 -9.24 12.93
CA LEU A 240 4.64 -9.13 12.38
C LEU A 240 4.64 -8.81 10.88
N TYR A 241 5.49 -7.88 10.46
CA TYR A 241 5.69 -7.55 9.06
C TYR A 241 6.12 -8.79 8.25
N THR A 242 7.09 -9.55 8.74
CA THR A 242 7.61 -10.75 8.07
C THR A 242 6.52 -11.83 7.93
N ILE A 243 5.76 -12.10 9.00
CA ILE A 243 4.65 -13.05 8.98
C ILE A 243 3.62 -12.62 7.92
N PHE A 244 3.26 -11.34 7.93
CA PHE A 244 2.32 -10.78 6.97
C PHE A 244 2.83 -10.92 5.53
N MET A 245 4.11 -10.62 5.27
CA MET A 245 4.73 -10.75 3.96
C MET A 245 4.68 -12.20 3.45
N ILE A 246 4.95 -13.18 4.33
CA ILE A 246 4.87 -14.62 3.99
C ILE A 246 3.44 -15.01 3.63
N LEU A 247 2.46 -14.58 4.43
CA LEU A 247 1.04 -14.89 4.17
C LEU A 247 0.59 -14.32 2.82
N ILE A 248 0.88 -13.04 2.55
CA ILE A 248 0.50 -12.41 1.28
C ILE A 248 1.24 -13.05 0.11
N THR A 249 2.51 -13.41 0.27
CA THR A 249 3.28 -14.11 -0.78
C THR A 249 2.63 -15.47 -1.11
N ALA A 250 2.21 -16.23 -0.10
CA ALA A 250 1.55 -17.51 -0.30
C ALA A 250 0.21 -17.36 -1.06
N ILE A 251 -0.62 -16.37 -0.66
CA ILE A 251 -1.91 -16.11 -1.32
C ILE A 251 -1.69 -15.58 -2.75
N THR A 252 -0.71 -14.70 -2.95
CA THR A 252 -0.39 -14.18 -4.29
C THR A 252 0.11 -15.30 -5.20
N GLY A 253 0.92 -16.23 -4.66
CA GLY A 253 1.34 -17.43 -5.39
C GLY A 253 0.17 -18.31 -5.82
N PHE A 254 -0.82 -18.50 -4.94
CA PHE A 254 -2.05 -19.20 -5.28
C PHE A 254 -2.84 -18.47 -6.40
N ASN A 255 -2.93 -17.15 -6.34
CA ASN A 255 -3.57 -16.35 -7.37
C ASN A 255 -2.85 -16.46 -8.73
N VAL A 256 -1.52 -16.53 -8.76
CA VAL A 256 -0.75 -16.77 -10.01
C VAL A 256 -1.18 -18.08 -10.65
N VAL A 257 -1.22 -19.18 -9.87
CA VAL A 257 -1.62 -20.51 -10.40
C VAL A 257 -3.08 -20.49 -10.90
N ARG A 258 -3.94 -19.70 -10.28
CA ARG A 258 -5.36 -19.62 -10.64
C ARG A 258 -5.62 -18.83 -11.93
N PHE A 259 -4.79 -17.82 -12.23
CA PHE A 259 -4.95 -16.97 -13.41
C PHE A 259 -4.18 -17.48 -14.65
N ILE A 260 -3.37 -18.54 -14.51
CA ILE A 260 -2.78 -19.32 -15.63
C ILE A 260 -3.85 -20.23 -16.22
#